data_605c2a577b8eafed0948bddfcfb08105
#
_entry.id   605c2a577b8eafed0948bddfcfb08105
#
_cell.length_a   1.000
_cell.length_b   1.000
_cell.length_c   1.000
_cell.angle_alpha   90.00
_cell.angle_beta   90.00
_cell.angle_gamma   90.00
#
_symmetry.space_group_name_H-M   'P 1'
#
loop_
_entity.id
_entity.type
_entity.pdbx_description
1 polymer ?
#
loop_
_entity_poly.entity_id
_entity_poly.type
_entity_poly.pdbx_seq_one_letter_code
_entity_poly.pdbx_strand_id
1 'polypeptide(L)' 'MTVGDRVFGAFKESFDLDDDTDTSKLVYQEYPAWTSIGHMILVAALESEFDTMLETDDILEMSNFEKAVSIMSKYAK' A
#
# COMPACT_ATOMS: atom_id res chain seq x y z
N MET A 1 11.74 7.80 9.79
CA MET A 1 10.83 6.82 9.21
C MET A 1 10.95 6.87 7.70
N THR A 2 11.15 5.74 7.05
CA THR A 2 11.32 5.65 5.60
C THR A 2 9.98 5.60 4.89
N VAL A 3 9.99 5.81 3.57
CA VAL A 3 8.79 5.65 2.77
C VAL A 3 8.27 4.21 2.92
N GLY A 4 9.16 3.22 2.89
CA GLY A 4 8.77 1.83 3.09
C GLY A 4 8.07 1.59 4.41
N ASP A 5 8.56 2.19 5.49
CA ASP A 5 7.92 2.08 6.81
C ASP A 5 6.51 2.67 6.80
N ARG A 6 6.35 3.81 6.16
CA ARG A 6 5.05 4.47 6.07
C ARG A 6 4.07 3.67 5.23
N VAL A 7 4.54 3.13 4.11
CA VAL A 7 3.72 2.27 3.27
C VAL A 7 3.31 1.01 4.02
N PHE A 8 4.25 0.39 4.73
CA PHE A 8 3.94 -0.80 5.52
C PHE A 8 2.91 -0.49 6.60
N GLY A 9 3.00 0.69 7.22
CA GLY A 9 2.00 1.13 8.20
C GLY A 9 0.60 1.17 7.60
N ALA A 10 0.48 1.69 6.39
CA ALA A 10 -0.82 1.72 5.69
C ALA A 10 -1.32 0.31 5.38
N PHE A 11 -0.43 -0.59 4.97
CA PHE A 11 -0.79 -1.98 4.74
C PHE A 11 -1.26 -2.67 6.02
N LYS A 12 -0.54 -2.45 7.13
CA LYS A 12 -0.92 -3.05 8.42
C LYS A 12 -2.30 -2.58 8.86
N GLU A 13 -2.56 -1.31 8.70
CA GLU A 13 -3.86 -0.75 9.07
C GLU A 13 -4.98 -1.28 8.18
N SER A 14 -4.72 -1.37 6.88
CA SER A 14 -5.74 -1.78 5.90
C SER A 14 -6.07 -3.26 6.00
N PHE A 15 -5.06 -4.10 6.23
CA PHE A 15 -5.21 -5.55 6.18
C PHE A 15 -5.02 -6.24 7.53
N ASP A 16 -4.89 -5.45 8.60
CA ASP A 16 -4.72 -5.97 9.97
C ASP A 16 -3.50 -6.90 10.06
N LEU A 17 -2.35 -6.42 9.58
CA LEU A 17 -1.13 -7.20 9.54
C LEU A 17 -0.29 -7.03 10.80
N ASP A 18 0.52 -8.07 11.09
CA ASP A 18 1.53 -8.01 12.15
C ASP A 18 2.80 -7.33 11.63
N ASP A 19 3.63 -6.86 12.57
CA ASP A 19 4.94 -6.29 12.22
C ASP A 19 5.84 -7.31 11.54
N ASP A 20 5.60 -8.59 11.76
CA ASP A 20 6.41 -9.68 11.21
C ASP A 20 5.94 -10.18 9.85
N THR A 21 4.91 -9.55 9.29
CA THR A 21 4.37 -9.99 8.01
C THR A 21 5.44 -9.92 6.92
N ASP A 22 5.55 -11.01 6.15
CA ASP A 22 6.47 -11.08 5.02
C ASP A 22 5.90 -10.26 3.86
N THR A 23 6.49 -9.10 3.59
CA THR A 23 5.99 -8.18 2.58
C THR A 23 6.05 -8.75 1.17
N SER A 24 6.91 -9.75 0.93
CA SER A 24 6.99 -10.37 -0.40
C SER A 24 5.73 -11.14 -0.77
N LYS A 25 4.89 -11.44 0.21
CA LYS A 25 3.60 -12.13 -0.02
C LYS A 25 2.45 -11.16 -0.25
N LEU A 26 2.69 -9.88 -0.13
CA LEU A 26 1.66 -8.86 -0.34
C LEU A 26 1.55 -8.58 -1.83
N VAL A 27 0.71 -9.36 -2.49
CA VAL A 27 0.46 -9.28 -3.94
C VAL A 27 -1.04 -9.17 -4.17
N TYR A 28 -1.42 -8.21 -5.01
CA TYR A 28 -2.82 -7.94 -5.31
C TYR A 28 -3.51 -9.20 -5.82
N GLN A 29 -4.65 -9.51 -5.21
CA GLN A 29 -5.50 -10.68 -5.51
C GLN A 29 -4.87 -12.04 -5.20
N GLU A 30 -3.63 -12.07 -4.69
CA GLU A 30 -3.04 -13.32 -4.19
C GLU A 30 -3.04 -13.34 -2.67
N TYR A 31 -2.76 -12.21 -2.04
CA TYR A 31 -2.89 -12.11 -0.59
C TYR A 31 -4.38 -12.02 -0.25
N PRO A 32 -4.89 -12.84 0.70
CA PRO A 32 -6.34 -12.93 0.93
C PRO A 32 -7.06 -11.61 1.19
N ALA A 33 -6.44 -10.70 1.92
CA ALA A 33 -7.07 -9.42 2.24
C ALA A 33 -6.99 -8.41 1.08
N TRP A 34 -6.11 -8.64 0.11
CA TRP A 34 -5.89 -7.70 -0.98
C TRP A 34 -6.77 -8.02 -2.17
N THR A 35 -8.06 -7.88 -1.96
CA THR A 35 -9.08 -7.98 -2.99
C THR A 35 -9.30 -6.61 -3.63
N SER A 36 -10.22 -6.50 -4.58
CA SER A 36 -10.58 -5.21 -5.18
C SER A 36 -11.03 -4.22 -4.11
N ILE A 37 -11.84 -4.67 -3.14
CA ILE A 37 -12.28 -3.82 -2.04
C ILE A 37 -11.10 -3.47 -1.13
N GLY A 38 -10.27 -4.46 -0.79
CA GLY A 38 -9.07 -4.24 0.01
C GLY A 38 -8.14 -3.25 -0.63
N HIS A 39 -8.04 -3.27 -1.96
CA HIS A 39 -7.20 -2.33 -2.69
C HIS A 39 -7.68 -0.89 -2.49
N MET A 40 -8.99 -0.67 -2.54
CA MET A 40 -9.54 0.67 -2.32
C MET A 40 -9.31 1.15 -0.89
N ILE A 41 -9.42 0.24 0.08
CA ILE A 41 -9.12 0.57 1.48
C ILE A 41 -7.65 0.97 1.64
N LEU A 42 -6.76 0.20 1.01
CA LEU A 42 -5.32 0.49 1.04
C LEU A 42 -5.02 1.85 0.42
N VAL A 43 -5.60 2.14 -0.74
CA VAL A 43 -5.41 3.42 -1.42
C VAL A 43 -5.81 4.57 -0.51
N ALA A 44 -6.97 4.46 0.14
CA ALA A 44 -7.43 5.50 1.06
C ALA A 44 -6.45 5.68 2.23
N ALA A 45 -5.92 4.60 2.76
CA ALA A 45 -4.95 4.66 3.85
C ALA A 45 -3.65 5.33 3.40
N LEU A 46 -3.17 5.01 2.19
CA LEU A 46 -1.96 5.62 1.64
C LEU A 46 -2.17 7.11 1.39
N GLU A 47 -3.32 7.49 0.85
CA GLU A 47 -3.62 8.90 0.62
C GLU A 47 -3.65 9.68 1.94
N SER A 48 -4.20 9.08 2.98
CA SER A 48 -4.23 9.70 4.30
C SER A 48 -2.82 9.81 4.90
N GLU A 49 -2.04 8.74 4.79
CA GLU A 49 -0.69 8.70 5.37
C GLU A 49 0.24 9.72 4.70
N PHE A 50 0.12 9.91 3.41
CA PHE A 50 1.01 10.80 2.65
C PHE A 50 0.36 12.16 2.36
N ASP A 51 -0.85 12.37 2.84
CA ASP A 51 -1.60 13.63 2.66
C ASP A 51 -1.61 14.05 1.19
N THR A 52 -2.04 13.13 0.33
CA THR A 52 -2.03 13.35 -1.12
C THR A 52 -3.16 12.55 -1.76
N MET A 53 -3.42 12.81 -3.02
CA MET A 53 -4.34 12.02 -3.82
C MET A 53 -3.55 11.30 -4.91
N LEU A 54 -3.75 9.98 -5.02
CA LEU A 54 -3.06 9.17 -6.01
C LEU A 54 -3.73 9.32 -7.37
N GLU A 55 -2.91 9.32 -8.42
CA GLU A 55 -3.42 9.29 -9.77
C GLU A 55 -3.94 7.90 -10.11
N THR A 56 -4.93 7.85 -11.00
CA THR A 56 -5.58 6.59 -11.38
C THR A 56 -4.57 5.55 -11.89
N ASP A 57 -3.62 5.98 -12.72
CA ASP A 57 -2.61 5.06 -13.25
C ASP A 57 -1.80 4.43 -12.14
N ASP A 58 -1.43 5.20 -11.12
CA ASP A 58 -0.66 4.69 -10.00
C ASP A 58 -1.48 3.69 -9.17
N ILE A 59 -2.76 3.97 -9.00
CA ILE A 59 -3.66 3.05 -8.29
C ILE A 59 -3.74 1.71 -9.02
N LEU A 60 -3.85 1.74 -10.35
CA LEU A 60 -3.96 0.54 -11.15
C LEU A 60 -2.66 -0.28 -11.19
N GLU A 61 -1.52 0.40 -11.13
CA GLU A 61 -0.23 -0.28 -11.19
C GLU A 61 0.25 -0.85 -9.86
N MET A 62 -0.41 -0.49 -8.76
CA MET A 62 -0.01 -0.90 -7.43
C MET A 62 -0.39 -2.36 -7.18
N SER A 63 0.47 -3.27 -7.61
CA SER A 63 0.17 -4.70 -7.65
C SER A 63 0.93 -5.55 -6.62
N ASN A 64 1.92 -4.97 -5.93
CA ASN A 64 2.62 -5.66 -4.84
C ASN A 64 3.24 -4.61 -3.91
N PHE A 65 3.84 -5.09 -2.81
CA PHE A 65 4.37 -4.17 -1.81
C PHE A 65 5.50 -3.30 -2.36
N GLU A 66 6.44 -3.90 -3.08
CA GLU A 66 7.57 -3.15 -3.64
C GLU A 66 7.10 -2.08 -4.62
N LYS A 67 6.11 -2.42 -5.44
CA LYS A 67 5.52 -1.48 -6.38
C LYS A 67 4.86 -0.33 -5.63
N ALA A 68 4.15 -0.63 -4.54
CA ALA A 68 3.52 0.38 -3.71
C ALA A 68 4.56 1.35 -3.13
N VAL A 69 5.68 0.83 -2.64
CA VAL A 69 6.76 1.68 -2.10
C VAL A 69 7.32 2.57 -3.20
N SER A 70 7.58 2.00 -4.38
CA SER A 70 8.10 2.76 -5.51
C SER A 70 7.15 3.88 -5.93
N ILE A 71 5.87 3.57 -6.03
CA ILE A 71 4.86 4.56 -6.41
C ILE A 71 4.77 5.67 -5.37
N MET A 72 4.67 5.29 -4.09
CA MET A 72 4.51 6.28 -3.03
C MET A 72 5.75 7.15 -2.86
N SER A 73 6.91 6.67 -3.28
CA SER A 73 8.14 7.48 -3.24
C SER A 73 8.02 8.75 -4.09
N LYS A 74 7.20 8.72 -5.12
CA LYS A 74 6.96 9.91 -5.96
C LYS A 74 6.16 10.98 -5.23
N TYR A 75 5.33 10.56 -4.26
CA TYR A 75 4.45 11.46 -3.51
C TYR A 75 5.05 11.90 -2.18
N ALA A 76 6.09 11.22 -1.74
CA ALA A 76 6.75 11.54 -0.46
C ALA A 76 7.56 12.83 -0.60
N LYS A 77 7.56 13.62 0.47
CA LYS A 77 8.30 14.88 0.51
C LYS A 77 9.30 14.91 1.63
#